data_a89ea7e63943177c67c4c8db8fdf1be7
#
_entry.id   a89ea7e63943177c67c4c8db8fdf1be7
#
_cell.length_a   1.000
_cell.length_b   1.000
_cell.length_c   1.000
_cell.angle_alpha   90.00
_cell.angle_beta   90.00
_cell.angle_gamma   90.00
#
_symmetry.space_group_name_H-M   'P 1'
#
loop_
_entity.id
_entity.type
_entity.pdbx_description
1 polymer ?
#
loop_
_entity_poly.entity_id
_entity_poly.type
_entity_poly.pdbx_seq_one_letter_code
_entity_poly.pdbx_strand_id
1 'polypeptide(L)'
;MNEKLKEKTKEALSATLPITVIVLLLSIFAVPLEIGTIALFMGGALLLIIGMGFFQLGAEMSMTPLGEGIGGQLFKSKKLVIITIICFFMGAIITVAEPDLQVLAEQVPSIPNQVLIWTVALGVGIFTTIAVLRVLFKIPLSLILSIMYILLFAVSAFVPANFLSVAFDAGGVTTGPITVPFIMALGIGLSSSRSDKDGAGDSFGLIALCSIGPILMVMLLGIFYNPSEASYTVTEISQINTMRDVVRELAIQLPHYTREVLLSMSPILGAFIVFQLICHRYHKHQLLKMLIGFLYTIIGLILFLTGVNVGFAPVGNLIGAGMGEGSVRWLLIPIGVLIGYYIVKAEPAVQVLNHQVESITNGTISYKSMNTCLSVSVAAAVALAMLRVLTGINIYCIIIPGYLAALIMARFVPPIFVGIAFDSGGVASGPMTSTFLLPLAIGACSASGGNVVTDAFGVVALVALAPLIAVQIMGLLYNIRSKNQKVHISEKETHDDDNDILELEED
;
A
#
# COMPACT_ATOMS: atom_id res chain seq x y z
N MET A 1 3.88 -27.31 4.41
CA MET A 1 3.38 -26.48 3.30
C MET A 1 1.86 -26.32 3.34
N ASN A 2 1.09 -27.40 3.43
CA ASN A 2 -0.38 -27.32 3.49
C ASN A 2 -0.93 -26.52 4.69
N GLU A 3 -0.31 -26.62 5.87
CA GLU A 3 -0.76 -25.87 7.06
C GLU A 3 -0.56 -24.37 6.91
N LYS A 4 0.62 -23.93 6.44
CA LYS A 4 0.89 -22.50 6.19
C LYS A 4 -0.04 -21.91 5.13
N LEU A 5 -0.30 -22.65 4.04
CA LEU A 5 -1.26 -22.21 3.02
C LEU A 5 -2.67 -22.10 3.58
N LYS A 6 -3.09 -23.07 4.41
CA LYS A 6 -4.40 -23.05 5.08
C LYS A 6 -4.51 -21.85 6.04
N GLU A 7 -3.44 -21.54 6.77
CA GLU A 7 -3.37 -20.37 7.65
C GLU A 7 -3.53 -19.07 6.85
N LYS A 8 -2.74 -18.88 5.76
CA LYS A 8 -2.83 -17.70 4.89
C LYS A 8 -4.19 -17.56 4.20
N THR A 9 -4.79 -18.68 3.77
CA THR A 9 -6.14 -18.67 3.20
C THR A 9 -7.20 -18.31 4.26
N LYS A 10 -7.02 -18.74 5.52
CA LYS A 10 -7.91 -18.35 6.61
C LYS A 10 -7.78 -16.86 6.97
N GLU A 11 -6.55 -16.33 6.95
CA GLU A 11 -6.30 -14.88 7.09
C GLU A 11 -7.01 -14.11 5.96
N ALA A 12 -6.86 -14.53 4.71
CA ALA A 12 -7.52 -13.94 3.55
C ALA A 12 -9.06 -13.99 3.65
N LEU A 13 -9.61 -15.10 4.10
CA LEU A 13 -11.05 -15.23 4.36
C LEU A 13 -11.53 -14.25 5.43
N SER A 14 -10.82 -14.20 6.56
CA SER A 14 -11.16 -13.28 7.67
C SER A 14 -11.10 -11.81 7.26
N ALA A 15 -10.23 -11.48 6.32
CA ALA A 15 -10.05 -10.14 5.80
C ALA A 15 -11.12 -9.74 4.76
N THR A 16 -11.47 -10.65 3.86
CA THR A 16 -12.39 -10.38 2.73
C THR A 16 -13.85 -10.52 3.12
N LEU A 17 -14.18 -11.44 4.04
CA LEU A 17 -15.55 -11.75 4.42
C LEU A 17 -16.35 -10.53 4.91
N PRO A 18 -15.80 -9.62 5.77
CA PRO A 18 -16.55 -8.45 6.21
C PRO A 18 -16.96 -7.53 5.05
N ILE A 19 -16.06 -7.31 4.09
CA ILE A 19 -16.34 -6.47 2.91
C ILE A 19 -17.42 -7.14 2.06
N THR A 20 -17.30 -8.45 1.83
CA THR A 20 -18.29 -9.25 1.10
C THR A 20 -19.67 -9.13 1.73
N VAL A 21 -19.76 -9.25 3.06
CA VAL A 21 -21.02 -9.11 3.80
C VAL A 21 -21.59 -7.70 3.69
N ILE A 22 -20.75 -6.66 3.81
CA ILE A 22 -21.19 -5.27 3.66
C ILE A 22 -21.78 -5.05 2.26
N VAL A 23 -21.10 -5.51 1.21
CA VAL A 23 -21.57 -5.39 -0.18
C VAL A 23 -22.90 -6.11 -0.38
N LEU A 24 -23.05 -7.33 0.16
CA LEU A 24 -24.32 -8.08 0.09
C LEU A 24 -25.46 -7.36 0.83
N LEU A 25 -25.19 -6.79 2.01
CA LEU A 25 -26.20 -6.02 2.74
C LEU A 25 -26.59 -4.76 1.95
N LEU A 26 -25.62 -4.06 1.35
CA LEU A 26 -25.89 -2.90 0.51
C LEU A 26 -26.71 -3.28 -0.73
N SER A 27 -26.44 -4.43 -1.34
CA SER A 27 -27.19 -4.92 -2.50
C SER A 27 -28.64 -5.28 -2.19
N ILE A 28 -28.94 -5.63 -0.91
CA ILE A 28 -30.30 -5.96 -0.48
C ILE A 28 -31.08 -4.71 -0.04
N PHE A 29 -30.42 -3.81 0.72
CA PHE A 29 -31.12 -2.73 1.42
C PHE A 29 -30.99 -1.35 0.78
N ALA A 30 -29.89 -1.09 0.03
CA ALA A 30 -29.60 0.24 -0.48
C ALA A 30 -29.63 0.34 -2.01
N VAL A 31 -28.94 -0.57 -2.70
CA VAL A 31 -28.80 -0.57 -4.16
C VAL A 31 -29.06 -1.98 -4.66
N PRO A 32 -30.29 -2.30 -5.07
CA PRO A 32 -30.61 -3.64 -5.57
C PRO A 32 -29.80 -3.94 -6.84
N LEU A 33 -28.90 -4.92 -6.72
CA LEU A 33 -28.08 -5.42 -7.82
C LEU A 33 -28.76 -6.62 -8.47
N GLU A 34 -28.50 -6.82 -9.75
CA GLU A 34 -28.95 -8.03 -10.47
C GLU A 34 -28.32 -9.28 -9.88
N ILE A 35 -29.08 -10.38 -9.85
CA ILE A 35 -28.62 -11.66 -9.28
C ILE A 35 -27.34 -12.16 -9.95
N GLY A 36 -27.20 -11.95 -11.27
CA GLY A 36 -26.00 -12.29 -12.02
C GLY A 36 -24.76 -11.52 -11.53
N THR A 37 -24.90 -10.23 -11.27
CA THR A 37 -23.83 -9.38 -10.73
C THR A 37 -23.42 -9.81 -9.32
N ILE A 38 -24.38 -10.16 -8.46
CA ILE A 38 -24.09 -10.69 -7.12
C ILE A 38 -23.37 -12.04 -7.23
N ALA A 39 -23.79 -12.91 -8.13
CA ALA A 39 -23.14 -14.20 -8.36
C ALA A 39 -21.69 -14.02 -8.88
N LEU A 40 -21.46 -13.07 -9.78
CA LEU A 40 -20.11 -12.71 -10.26
C LEU A 40 -19.23 -12.18 -9.13
N PHE A 41 -19.77 -11.30 -8.30
CA PHE A 41 -19.09 -10.79 -7.11
C PHE A 41 -18.71 -11.91 -6.14
N MET A 42 -19.59 -12.85 -5.87
CA MET A 42 -19.31 -14.00 -5.00
C MET A 42 -18.24 -14.93 -5.58
N GLY A 43 -18.30 -15.17 -6.91
CA GLY A 43 -17.25 -15.89 -7.63
C GLY A 43 -15.89 -15.17 -7.55
N GLY A 44 -15.89 -13.84 -7.73
CA GLY A 44 -14.74 -12.99 -7.54
C GLY A 44 -14.18 -13.02 -6.13
N ALA A 45 -15.03 -12.97 -5.11
CA ALA A 45 -14.62 -13.09 -3.70
C ALA A 45 -13.94 -14.43 -3.39
N LEU A 46 -14.43 -15.53 -3.95
CA LEU A 46 -13.79 -16.83 -3.81
C LEU A 46 -12.41 -16.86 -4.45
N LEU A 47 -12.27 -16.37 -5.68
CA LEU A 47 -10.98 -16.27 -6.37
C LEU A 47 -10.01 -15.36 -5.62
N LEU A 48 -10.49 -14.23 -5.09
CA LEU A 48 -9.69 -13.29 -4.30
C LEU A 48 -9.15 -13.96 -3.04
N ILE A 49 -9.97 -14.67 -2.27
CA ILE A 49 -9.56 -15.35 -1.03
C ILE A 49 -8.48 -16.40 -1.31
N ILE A 50 -8.71 -17.24 -2.30
CA ILE A 50 -7.75 -18.28 -2.69
C ILE A 50 -6.47 -17.63 -3.24
N GLY A 51 -6.62 -16.66 -4.13
CA GLY A 51 -5.52 -15.94 -4.76
C GLY A 51 -4.64 -15.24 -3.74
N MET A 52 -5.24 -14.55 -2.76
CA MET A 52 -4.54 -13.86 -1.68
C MET A 52 -3.75 -14.84 -0.79
N GLY A 53 -4.32 -16.01 -0.46
CA GLY A 53 -3.61 -17.04 0.31
C GLY A 53 -2.36 -17.57 -0.41
N PHE A 54 -2.48 -17.89 -1.69
CA PHE A 54 -1.34 -18.31 -2.52
C PHE A 54 -0.32 -17.19 -2.68
N PHE A 55 -0.78 -15.97 -2.97
CA PHE A 55 0.07 -14.81 -3.16
C PHE A 55 0.91 -14.49 -1.92
N GLN A 56 0.29 -14.39 -0.74
CA GLN A 56 1.01 -14.08 0.50
C GLN A 56 2.08 -15.11 0.82
N LEU A 57 1.76 -16.40 0.70
CA LEU A 57 2.73 -17.47 0.90
C LEU A 57 3.85 -17.43 -0.14
N GLY A 58 3.50 -17.16 -1.39
CA GLY A 58 4.45 -17.05 -2.50
C GLY A 58 5.43 -15.89 -2.30
N ALA A 59 4.94 -14.71 -1.95
CA ALA A 59 5.75 -13.52 -1.69
C ALA A 59 6.72 -13.72 -0.50
N GLU A 60 6.25 -14.32 0.58
CA GLU A 60 7.10 -14.69 1.73
C GLU A 60 8.22 -15.68 1.35
N MET A 61 7.93 -16.62 0.44
CA MET A 61 8.90 -17.64 0.00
C MET A 61 9.86 -17.16 -1.07
N SER A 62 9.54 -16.13 -1.85
CA SER A 62 10.32 -15.68 -3.02
C SER A 62 10.83 -14.24 -2.88
N MET A 63 9.94 -13.25 -2.71
CA MET A 63 10.29 -11.82 -2.72
C MET A 63 11.12 -11.42 -1.50
N THR A 64 10.74 -11.88 -0.31
CA THR A 64 11.45 -11.57 0.93
C THR A 64 12.90 -12.07 0.90
N PRO A 65 13.20 -13.36 0.61
CA PRO A 65 14.60 -13.79 0.51
C PRO A 65 15.39 -13.10 -0.61
N LEU A 66 14.73 -12.77 -1.73
CA LEU A 66 15.36 -12.04 -2.83
C LEU A 66 15.77 -10.64 -2.40
N GLY A 67 14.87 -9.88 -1.76
CA GLY A 67 15.13 -8.54 -1.25
C GLY A 67 16.27 -8.52 -0.23
N GLU A 68 16.20 -9.40 0.78
CA GLU A 68 17.25 -9.56 1.79
C GLU A 68 18.61 -9.93 1.17
N GLY A 69 18.60 -10.84 0.19
CA GLY A 69 19.81 -11.28 -0.50
C GLY A 69 20.48 -10.14 -1.27
N ILE A 70 19.70 -9.37 -2.02
CA ILE A 70 20.20 -8.20 -2.76
C ILE A 70 20.68 -7.13 -1.80
N GLY A 71 19.90 -6.76 -0.77
CA GLY A 71 20.26 -5.77 0.23
C GLY A 71 21.58 -6.08 0.93
N GLY A 72 21.76 -7.34 1.36
CA GLY A 72 23.00 -7.78 1.99
C GLY A 72 24.21 -7.78 1.05
N GLN A 73 24.04 -8.03 -0.25
CA GLN A 73 25.13 -7.96 -1.24
C GLN A 73 25.47 -6.52 -1.62
N LEU A 74 24.48 -5.65 -1.72
CA LEU A 74 24.69 -4.22 -1.98
C LEU A 74 25.57 -3.59 -0.90
N PHE A 75 25.29 -3.91 0.37
CA PHE A 75 26.11 -3.40 1.48
C PHE A 75 27.58 -3.85 1.39
N LYS A 76 27.82 -5.10 0.97
CA LYS A 76 29.17 -5.65 0.81
C LYS A 76 29.96 -5.06 -0.37
N SER A 77 29.26 -4.59 -1.39
CA SER A 77 29.88 -4.18 -2.68
C SER A 77 30.82 -2.97 -2.56
N LYS A 78 30.61 -2.05 -1.59
CA LYS A 78 31.39 -0.80 -1.41
C LYS A 78 31.52 0.09 -2.65
N LYS A 79 31.03 -0.33 -3.83
CA LYS A 79 31.08 0.42 -5.10
C LYS A 79 29.77 1.17 -5.32
N LEU A 80 29.77 2.45 -5.05
CA LEU A 80 28.57 3.31 -5.12
C LEU A 80 27.86 3.22 -6.47
N VAL A 81 28.60 3.22 -7.58
CA VAL A 81 28.05 3.15 -8.94
C VAL A 81 27.25 1.85 -9.15
N ILE A 82 27.77 0.71 -8.68
CA ILE A 82 27.08 -0.59 -8.79
C ILE A 82 25.80 -0.58 -7.95
N ILE A 83 25.87 -0.04 -6.74
CA ILE A 83 24.71 0.08 -5.85
C ILE A 83 23.62 0.91 -6.53
N THR A 84 23.97 2.09 -7.06
CA THR A 84 23.05 3.00 -7.76
C THR A 84 22.37 2.31 -8.93
N ILE A 85 23.13 1.63 -9.79
CA ILE A 85 22.60 0.95 -10.98
C ILE A 85 21.64 -0.18 -10.58
N ILE A 86 22.04 -1.03 -9.64
CA ILE A 86 21.21 -2.17 -9.20
C ILE A 86 19.92 -1.67 -8.55
N CYS A 87 19.99 -0.68 -7.65
CA CYS A 87 18.82 -0.12 -6.99
C CYS A 87 17.83 0.50 -7.98
N PHE A 88 18.35 1.26 -8.96
CA PHE A 88 17.53 1.87 -10.00
C PHE A 88 16.79 0.81 -10.83
N PHE A 89 17.52 -0.16 -11.37
CA PHE A 89 16.89 -1.20 -12.18
C PHE A 89 15.96 -2.10 -11.38
N MET A 90 16.31 -2.46 -10.15
CA MET A 90 15.43 -3.27 -9.30
C MET A 90 14.16 -2.52 -8.92
N GLY A 91 14.25 -1.25 -8.54
CA GLY A 91 13.08 -0.43 -8.26
C GLY A 91 12.16 -0.29 -9.48
N ALA A 92 12.73 -0.01 -10.66
CA ALA A 92 11.96 0.09 -11.90
C ALA A 92 11.31 -1.24 -12.30
N ILE A 93 12.06 -2.35 -12.29
CA ILE A 93 11.57 -3.67 -12.68
C ILE A 93 10.41 -4.13 -11.78
N ILE A 94 10.54 -3.95 -10.47
CA ILE A 94 9.51 -4.36 -9.51
C ILE A 94 8.25 -3.54 -9.70
N THR A 95 8.38 -2.26 -9.98
CA THR A 95 7.24 -1.38 -10.21
C THR A 95 6.49 -1.70 -11.50
N VAL A 96 7.19 -2.03 -12.59
CA VAL A 96 6.54 -2.51 -13.82
C VAL A 96 5.75 -3.80 -13.58
N ALA A 97 6.22 -4.62 -12.64
CA ALA A 97 5.55 -5.86 -12.26
C ALA A 97 4.37 -5.65 -11.29
N GLU A 98 4.14 -4.43 -10.79
CA GLU A 98 3.08 -4.15 -9.82
C GLU A 98 1.71 -4.13 -10.51
N PRO A 99 0.81 -5.07 -10.16
CA PRO A 99 -0.50 -5.18 -10.83
C PRO A 99 -1.38 -3.96 -10.61
N ASP A 100 -1.30 -3.36 -9.43
CA ASP A 100 -2.12 -2.19 -9.09
C ASP A 100 -1.82 -0.98 -9.97
N LEU A 101 -0.56 -0.85 -10.42
CA LEU A 101 -0.17 0.19 -11.35
C LEU A 101 -0.82 -0.01 -12.73
N GLN A 102 -0.99 -1.26 -13.16
CA GLN A 102 -1.68 -1.57 -14.42
C GLN A 102 -3.15 -1.20 -14.33
N VAL A 103 -3.81 -1.55 -13.22
CA VAL A 103 -5.22 -1.17 -12.95
C VAL A 103 -5.38 0.36 -12.94
N LEU A 104 -4.47 1.10 -12.29
CA LEU A 104 -4.52 2.57 -12.32
C LEU A 104 -4.35 3.09 -13.76
N ALA A 105 -3.41 2.53 -14.52
CA ALA A 105 -3.16 2.96 -15.90
C ALA A 105 -4.40 2.76 -16.79
N GLU A 106 -5.15 1.69 -16.59
CA GLU A 106 -6.41 1.44 -17.30
C GLU A 106 -7.53 2.43 -16.91
N GLN A 107 -7.50 2.92 -15.67
CA GLN A 107 -8.47 3.90 -15.15
C GLN A 107 -8.18 5.35 -15.57
N VAL A 108 -7.03 5.63 -16.18
CA VAL A 108 -6.62 6.99 -16.63
C VAL A 108 -6.60 7.04 -18.16
N PRO A 109 -7.74 7.20 -18.84
CA PRO A 109 -7.83 7.04 -20.30
C PRO A 109 -7.09 8.11 -21.11
N SER A 110 -6.69 9.21 -20.47
CA SER A 110 -6.00 10.34 -21.12
C SER A 110 -4.52 10.10 -21.41
N ILE A 111 -3.93 9.03 -20.87
CA ILE A 111 -2.51 8.69 -21.07
C ILE A 111 -2.42 7.23 -21.56
N PRO A 112 -1.59 6.93 -22.56
CA PRO A 112 -1.31 5.54 -22.92
C PRO A 112 -0.75 4.77 -21.71
N ASN A 113 -1.33 3.61 -21.40
CA ASN A 113 -0.98 2.80 -20.21
C ASN A 113 0.54 2.59 -20.06
N GLN A 114 1.23 2.28 -21.17
CA GLN A 114 2.67 2.05 -21.18
C GLN A 114 3.47 3.30 -20.77
N VAL A 115 3.02 4.50 -21.20
CA VAL A 115 3.68 5.76 -20.84
C VAL A 115 3.55 6.00 -19.35
N LEU A 116 2.36 5.81 -18.77
CA LEU A 116 2.15 5.97 -17.34
C LEU A 116 2.99 4.97 -16.53
N ILE A 117 2.94 3.67 -16.91
CA ILE A 117 3.67 2.60 -16.21
C ILE A 117 5.18 2.86 -16.19
N TRP A 118 5.79 3.18 -17.37
CA TRP A 118 7.22 3.45 -17.42
C TRP A 118 7.61 4.75 -16.71
N THR A 119 6.79 5.78 -16.75
CA THR A 119 7.02 7.03 -16.03
C THR A 119 7.07 6.79 -14.52
N VAL A 120 6.11 6.05 -14.01
CA VAL A 120 6.03 5.67 -12.61
C VAL A 120 7.21 4.78 -12.20
N ALA A 121 7.53 3.78 -13.02
CA ALA A 121 8.66 2.88 -12.78
C ALA A 121 10.01 3.60 -12.72
N LEU A 122 10.23 4.60 -13.58
CA LEU A 122 11.40 5.48 -13.52
C LEU A 122 11.45 6.24 -12.19
N GLY A 123 10.30 6.76 -11.74
CA GLY A 123 10.18 7.43 -10.44
C GLY A 123 10.60 6.53 -9.28
N VAL A 124 10.05 5.32 -9.21
CA VAL A 124 10.42 4.35 -8.16
C VAL A 124 11.90 3.95 -8.27
N GLY A 125 12.43 3.72 -9.46
CA GLY A 125 13.84 3.39 -9.66
C GLY A 125 14.78 4.46 -9.10
N ILE A 126 14.52 5.74 -9.40
CA ILE A 126 15.29 6.89 -8.87
C ILE A 126 15.16 6.95 -7.34
N PHE A 127 13.95 6.86 -6.82
CA PHE A 127 13.71 7.03 -5.39
C PHE A 127 14.11 5.82 -4.55
N THR A 128 14.07 4.60 -5.09
CA THR A 128 14.71 3.42 -4.47
C THR A 128 16.22 3.63 -4.33
N THR A 129 16.84 4.21 -5.35
CA THR A 129 18.27 4.57 -5.27
C THR A 129 18.53 5.60 -4.18
N ILE A 130 17.74 6.69 -4.13
CA ILE A 130 17.85 7.71 -3.08
C ILE A 130 17.63 7.09 -1.69
N ALA A 131 16.65 6.21 -1.54
CA ALA A 131 16.33 5.55 -0.29
C ALA A 131 17.49 4.66 0.22
N VAL A 132 18.13 3.89 -0.67
CA VAL A 132 19.29 3.07 -0.33
C VAL A 132 20.52 3.94 -0.02
N LEU A 133 20.78 4.98 -0.82
CA LEU A 133 21.88 5.91 -0.58
C LEU A 133 21.71 6.65 0.75
N ARG A 134 20.48 7.04 1.11
CA ARG A 134 20.18 7.61 2.43
C ARG A 134 20.65 6.68 3.55
N VAL A 135 20.31 5.38 3.48
CA VAL A 135 20.72 4.39 4.49
C VAL A 135 22.24 4.27 4.56
N LEU A 136 22.93 4.24 3.40
CA LEU A 136 24.38 4.13 3.33
C LEU A 136 25.09 5.37 3.88
N PHE A 137 24.61 6.58 3.58
CA PHE A 137 25.18 7.84 4.05
C PHE A 137 24.66 8.29 5.42
N LYS A 138 23.78 7.49 6.07
CA LYS A 138 23.19 7.79 7.39
C LYS A 138 22.44 9.13 7.42
N ILE A 139 21.78 9.51 6.34
CA ILE A 139 21.02 10.75 6.27
C ILE A 139 19.69 10.57 7.01
N PRO A 140 19.28 11.50 7.91
CA PRO A 140 18.02 11.41 8.62
C PRO A 140 16.82 11.36 7.66
N LEU A 141 15.90 10.40 7.86
CA LEU A 141 14.72 10.23 7.01
C LEU A 141 13.86 11.49 6.98
N SER A 142 13.61 12.10 8.14
CA SER A 142 12.79 13.30 8.26
C SER A 142 13.31 14.49 7.44
N LEU A 143 14.64 14.62 7.29
CA LEU A 143 15.25 15.66 6.45
C LEU A 143 14.93 15.43 4.98
N ILE A 144 15.17 14.21 4.48
CA ILE A 144 14.92 13.88 3.06
C ILE A 144 13.43 14.01 2.74
N LEU A 145 12.55 13.47 3.60
CA LEU A 145 11.10 13.62 3.43
C LEU A 145 10.69 15.08 3.37
N SER A 146 11.21 15.93 4.27
CA SER A 146 10.89 17.36 4.26
C SER A 146 11.31 18.03 2.95
N ILE A 147 12.52 17.76 2.47
CA ILE A 147 13.02 18.33 1.21
C ILE A 147 12.17 17.84 0.03
N MET A 148 11.88 16.52 -0.04
CA MET A 148 11.15 15.94 -1.16
C MET A 148 9.70 16.39 -1.19
N TYR A 149 9.01 16.53 -0.05
CA TYR A 149 7.64 17.04 -0.02
C TYR A 149 7.57 18.54 -0.32
N ILE A 150 8.56 19.34 0.10
CA ILE A 150 8.65 20.75 -0.31
C ILE A 150 8.80 20.83 -1.84
N LEU A 151 9.69 20.04 -2.42
CA LEU A 151 9.87 19.96 -3.88
C LEU A 151 8.56 19.52 -4.56
N LEU A 152 7.90 18.49 -4.03
CA LEU A 152 6.64 17.96 -4.55
C LEU A 152 5.56 19.05 -4.58
N PHE A 153 5.37 19.79 -3.49
CA PHE A 153 4.39 20.87 -3.43
C PHE A 153 4.80 22.08 -4.30
N ALA A 154 6.08 22.35 -4.46
CA ALA A 154 6.55 23.37 -5.40
C ALA A 154 6.20 22.98 -6.86
N VAL A 155 6.44 21.72 -7.25
CA VAL A 155 6.09 21.21 -8.57
C VAL A 155 4.57 21.17 -8.79
N SER A 156 3.80 20.81 -7.74
CA SER A 156 2.33 20.70 -7.83
C SER A 156 1.66 22.03 -8.23
N ALA A 157 2.28 23.16 -7.94
CA ALA A 157 1.76 24.48 -8.33
C ALA A 157 1.70 24.70 -9.86
N PHE A 158 2.45 23.91 -10.62
CA PHE A 158 2.50 24.00 -12.09
C PHE A 158 1.71 22.87 -12.77
N VAL A 159 1.15 21.94 -12.00
CA VAL A 159 0.43 20.77 -12.53
C VAL A 159 -1.04 21.11 -12.76
N PRO A 160 -1.64 20.75 -13.91
CA PRO A 160 -3.07 20.90 -14.13
C PRO A 160 -3.88 20.16 -13.05
N ALA A 161 -4.95 20.77 -12.55
CA ALA A 161 -5.77 20.23 -11.46
C ALA A 161 -6.28 18.79 -11.73
N ASN A 162 -6.59 18.48 -12.98
CA ASN A 162 -7.03 17.14 -13.40
C ASN A 162 -5.96 16.07 -13.23
N PHE A 163 -4.67 16.43 -13.26
CA PHE A 163 -3.56 15.50 -13.11
C PHE A 163 -3.10 15.32 -11.69
N LEU A 164 -3.37 16.28 -10.84
CA LEU A 164 -2.88 16.28 -9.46
C LEU A 164 -3.41 15.10 -8.66
N SER A 165 -4.72 14.85 -8.72
CA SER A 165 -5.35 13.75 -8.00
C SER A 165 -4.78 12.39 -8.45
N VAL A 166 -4.63 12.21 -9.77
CA VAL A 166 -4.02 11.01 -10.37
C VAL A 166 -2.55 10.85 -9.95
N ALA A 167 -1.79 11.95 -9.91
CA ALA A 167 -0.39 11.90 -9.49
C ALA A 167 -0.24 11.41 -8.05
N PHE A 168 -1.04 11.94 -7.12
CA PHE A 168 -1.02 11.49 -5.74
C PHE A 168 -1.52 10.04 -5.58
N ASP A 169 -2.55 9.63 -6.32
CA ASP A 169 -3.02 8.24 -6.32
C ASP A 169 -1.94 7.28 -6.86
N ALA A 170 -1.17 7.70 -7.90
CA ALA A 170 -0.05 6.89 -8.41
C ALA A 170 0.99 6.58 -7.34
N GLY A 171 1.25 7.50 -6.40
CA GLY A 171 2.17 7.26 -5.30
C GLY A 171 1.71 6.18 -4.32
N GLY A 172 0.40 6.08 -4.10
CA GLY A 172 -0.19 5.04 -3.26
C GLY A 172 -0.23 3.67 -3.95
N VAL A 173 -0.66 3.65 -5.21
CA VAL A 173 -0.85 2.43 -6.01
C VAL A 173 0.46 1.70 -6.32
N THR A 174 1.58 2.40 -6.42
CA THR A 174 2.89 1.79 -6.75
C THR A 174 3.51 0.96 -5.64
N THR A 175 3.03 1.08 -4.43
CA THR A 175 3.53 0.33 -3.27
C THR A 175 2.53 -0.76 -2.89
N GLY A 176 2.34 -1.69 -3.79
CA GLY A 176 1.39 -2.79 -3.67
C GLY A 176 2.02 -4.13 -3.23
N PRO A 177 1.32 -5.22 -3.52
CA PRO A 177 1.62 -6.54 -2.97
C PRO A 177 2.97 -7.14 -3.38
N ILE A 178 3.57 -6.73 -4.48
CA ILE A 178 4.90 -7.21 -4.91
C ILE A 178 6.00 -6.29 -4.38
N THR A 179 5.80 -4.99 -4.54
CA THR A 179 6.80 -3.95 -4.25
C THR A 179 7.10 -3.89 -2.75
N VAL A 180 6.08 -3.93 -1.89
CA VAL A 180 6.24 -3.80 -0.43
C VAL A 180 7.10 -4.91 0.18
N PRO A 181 6.80 -6.22 0.03
CA PRO A 181 7.61 -7.27 0.63
C PRO A 181 9.07 -7.22 0.16
N PHE A 182 9.30 -6.86 -1.09
CA PHE A 182 10.66 -6.77 -1.63
C PHE A 182 11.43 -5.58 -1.07
N ILE A 183 10.87 -4.36 -1.09
CA ILE A 183 11.55 -3.14 -0.62
C ILE A 183 11.80 -3.23 0.88
N MET A 184 10.84 -3.74 1.66
CA MET A 184 11.03 -3.96 3.08
C MET A 184 12.15 -4.97 3.35
N ALA A 185 12.18 -6.08 2.64
CA ALA A 185 13.24 -7.09 2.75
C ALA A 185 14.61 -6.55 2.30
N LEU A 186 14.64 -5.69 1.26
CA LEU A 186 15.84 -4.96 0.86
C LEU A 186 16.37 -4.08 2.00
N GLY A 187 15.49 -3.37 2.69
CA GLY A 187 15.81 -2.56 3.87
C GLY A 187 16.38 -3.40 5.02
N ILE A 188 15.77 -4.54 5.32
CA ILE A 188 16.26 -5.49 6.33
C ILE A 188 17.65 -6.01 5.93
N GLY A 189 17.83 -6.41 4.67
CA GLY A 189 19.11 -6.90 4.16
C GLY A 189 20.24 -5.88 4.26
N LEU A 190 19.93 -4.59 4.02
CA LEU A 190 20.85 -3.47 4.20
C LEU A 190 21.17 -3.22 5.69
N SER A 191 20.14 -3.18 6.54
CA SER A 191 20.28 -2.84 7.96
C SER A 191 20.93 -3.95 8.77
N SER A 192 20.62 -5.22 8.49
CA SER A 192 21.21 -6.40 9.17
C SER A 192 22.72 -6.55 8.92
N SER A 193 23.22 -5.94 7.86
CA SER A 193 24.65 -5.91 7.54
C SER A 193 25.42 -4.80 8.29
N ARG A 194 24.71 -3.93 9.04
CA ARG A 194 25.27 -2.86 9.87
C ARG A 194 25.37 -3.29 11.33
N SER A 195 26.48 -2.97 11.97
CA SER A 195 26.73 -3.28 13.39
C SER A 195 26.23 -2.18 14.35
N ASP A 196 25.58 -1.12 13.83
CA ASP A 196 25.18 0.04 14.62
C ASP A 196 23.83 -0.19 15.31
N LYS A 197 23.67 0.36 16.53
CA LYS A 197 22.42 0.25 17.32
C LYS A 197 21.18 0.88 16.61
N ASP A 198 21.38 1.81 15.71
CA ASP A 198 20.32 2.50 14.96
C ASP A 198 19.89 1.77 13.68
N GLY A 199 20.57 0.69 13.31
CA GLY A 199 20.32 -0.07 12.08
C GLY A 199 18.89 -0.58 11.93
N ALA A 200 18.25 -0.99 13.01
CA ALA A 200 16.87 -1.49 12.97
C ALA A 200 15.85 -0.42 12.52
N GLY A 201 16.03 0.84 12.93
CA GLY A 201 15.19 1.96 12.52
C GLY A 201 15.37 2.37 11.05
N ASP A 202 16.57 2.16 10.51
CA ASP A 202 16.91 2.51 9.12
C ASP A 202 16.31 1.55 8.08
N SER A 203 15.78 0.40 8.49
CA SER A 203 15.03 -0.50 7.61
C SER A 203 13.70 0.07 7.15
N PHE A 204 13.15 1.04 7.87
CA PHE A 204 11.92 1.75 7.51
C PHE A 204 12.21 3.06 6.76
N GLY A 205 11.20 3.55 6.04
CA GLY A 205 11.23 4.77 5.26
C GLY A 205 11.68 4.57 3.81
N LEU A 206 11.94 3.32 3.37
CA LEU A 206 12.26 3.04 1.99
C LEU A 206 11.00 3.11 1.12
N ILE A 207 9.89 2.52 1.57
CA ILE A 207 8.61 2.55 0.86
C ILE A 207 8.11 3.99 0.73
N ALA A 208 8.22 4.77 1.81
CA ALA A 208 7.87 6.18 1.82
C ALA A 208 8.54 6.98 0.70
N LEU A 209 9.85 6.80 0.53
CA LEU A 209 10.59 7.47 -0.55
C LEU A 209 10.18 6.92 -1.92
N CYS A 210 9.98 5.61 -2.06
CA CYS A 210 9.51 5.00 -3.29
C CYS A 210 8.12 5.48 -3.71
N SER A 211 7.26 5.91 -2.78
CA SER A 211 5.95 6.50 -3.10
C SER A 211 6.04 7.94 -3.61
N ILE A 212 7.03 8.72 -3.18
CA ILE A 212 7.22 10.11 -3.63
C ILE A 212 7.65 10.17 -5.11
N GLY A 213 8.46 9.21 -5.54
CA GLY A 213 8.96 9.15 -6.92
C GLY A 213 7.84 9.16 -7.98
N PRO A 214 6.90 8.22 -7.91
CA PRO A 214 5.73 8.19 -8.77
C PRO A 214 4.95 9.49 -8.80
N ILE A 215 4.68 10.07 -7.63
CA ILE A 215 3.93 11.34 -7.55
C ILE A 215 4.64 12.43 -8.37
N LEU A 216 5.94 12.61 -8.15
CA LEU A 216 6.72 13.62 -8.88
C LEU A 216 6.77 13.33 -10.38
N MET A 217 6.98 12.07 -10.77
CA MET A 217 7.09 11.72 -12.19
C MET A 217 5.76 11.85 -12.92
N VAL A 218 4.64 11.50 -12.30
CA VAL A 218 3.30 11.70 -12.90
C VAL A 218 2.92 13.18 -12.94
N MET A 219 3.32 13.98 -11.94
CA MET A 219 3.19 15.44 -12.00
C MET A 219 3.95 16.04 -13.19
N LEU A 220 5.21 15.64 -13.36
CA LEU A 220 6.02 16.06 -14.51
C LEU A 220 5.39 15.62 -15.84
N LEU A 221 4.90 14.37 -15.91
CA LEU A 221 4.17 13.89 -17.07
C LEU A 221 2.95 14.76 -17.36
N GLY A 222 2.17 15.15 -16.35
CA GLY A 222 1.00 16.03 -16.51
C GLY A 222 1.33 17.42 -17.02
N ILE A 223 2.51 17.96 -16.68
CA ILE A 223 2.98 19.25 -17.19
C ILE A 223 3.31 19.17 -18.71
N PHE A 224 4.00 18.10 -19.13
CA PHE A 224 4.47 17.95 -20.51
C PHE A 224 3.42 17.35 -21.44
N TYR A 225 2.56 16.47 -20.94
CA TYR A 225 1.61 15.73 -21.77
C TYR A 225 0.31 16.49 -22.02
N ASN A 226 -0.07 17.42 -21.15
CA ASN A 226 -1.25 18.30 -21.21
C ASN A 226 -2.48 17.67 -21.91
N PRO A 227 -3.09 16.63 -21.35
CA PRO A 227 -4.26 16.00 -21.96
C PRO A 227 -5.46 16.92 -21.85
N SER A 228 -5.92 17.42 -22.97
CA SER A 228 -6.97 18.44 -23.06
C SER A 228 -8.37 17.93 -22.73
N GLU A 229 -8.60 16.60 -22.75
CA GLU A 229 -9.91 16.00 -22.44
C GLU A 229 -9.73 14.61 -21.83
N ALA A 230 -9.70 14.55 -20.49
CA ALA A 230 -9.82 13.28 -19.78
C ALA A 230 -11.31 12.96 -19.61
N SER A 231 -11.89 12.19 -20.52
CA SER A 231 -13.23 11.62 -20.34
C SER A 231 -13.10 10.21 -19.78
N TYR A 232 -13.71 9.98 -18.63
CA TYR A 232 -13.83 8.63 -18.09
C TYR A 232 -14.97 7.89 -18.79
N THR A 233 -14.68 6.74 -19.39
CA THR A 233 -15.69 5.84 -19.92
C THR A 233 -16.00 4.77 -18.89
N VAL A 234 -17.26 4.71 -18.45
CA VAL A 234 -17.73 3.66 -17.53
C VAL A 234 -17.58 2.32 -18.26
N THR A 235 -16.90 1.37 -17.65
CA THR A 235 -16.81 0.00 -18.16
C THR A 235 -18.21 -0.61 -18.19
N GLU A 236 -18.73 -0.93 -19.37
CA GLU A 236 -20.01 -1.63 -19.50
C GLU A 236 -19.89 -3.03 -18.89
N ILE A 237 -20.79 -3.32 -17.97
CA ILE A 237 -20.86 -4.64 -17.34
C ILE A 237 -21.67 -5.55 -18.26
N SER A 238 -21.09 -6.68 -18.66
CA SER A 238 -21.78 -7.70 -19.43
C SER A 238 -23.05 -8.14 -18.70
N GLN A 239 -24.18 -8.26 -19.42
CA GLN A 239 -25.42 -8.77 -18.81
C GLN A 239 -25.23 -10.24 -18.43
N ILE A 240 -25.28 -10.53 -17.14
CA ILE A 240 -25.07 -11.85 -16.56
C ILE A 240 -26.42 -12.39 -16.04
N ASN A 241 -26.99 -13.32 -16.77
CA ASN A 241 -28.32 -13.87 -16.43
C ASN A 241 -28.25 -15.26 -15.77
N THR A 242 -27.19 -16.00 -15.98
CA THR A 242 -27.06 -17.38 -15.49
C THR A 242 -25.72 -17.63 -14.80
N MET A 243 -25.65 -18.67 -13.93
CA MET A 243 -24.38 -19.12 -13.34
C MET A 243 -23.36 -19.57 -14.41
N ARG A 244 -23.83 -20.01 -15.57
CA ARG A 244 -22.99 -20.34 -16.69
C ARG A 244 -22.28 -19.10 -17.25
N ASP A 245 -22.97 -17.97 -17.30
CA ASP A 245 -22.39 -16.69 -17.75
C ASP A 245 -21.31 -16.21 -16.77
N VAL A 246 -21.55 -16.37 -15.45
CA VAL A 246 -20.54 -16.08 -14.41
C VAL A 246 -19.24 -16.87 -14.65
N VAL A 247 -19.36 -18.18 -14.79
CA VAL A 247 -18.20 -19.06 -15.05
C VAL A 247 -17.53 -18.70 -16.38
N ARG A 248 -18.32 -18.39 -17.39
CA ARG A 248 -17.81 -18.01 -18.71
C ARG A 248 -17.05 -16.68 -18.63
N GLU A 249 -17.57 -15.67 -17.95
CA GLU A 249 -16.92 -14.35 -17.79
C GLU A 249 -15.59 -14.50 -17.07
N LEU A 250 -15.57 -15.18 -15.92
CA LEU A 250 -14.33 -15.48 -15.20
C LEU A 250 -13.35 -16.29 -16.04
N ALA A 251 -13.82 -17.26 -16.83
CA ALA A 251 -12.95 -18.07 -17.69
C ALA A 251 -12.39 -17.30 -18.90
N ILE A 252 -13.11 -16.32 -19.43
CA ILE A 252 -12.64 -15.46 -20.52
C ILE A 252 -11.58 -14.48 -20.03
N GLN A 253 -11.75 -13.93 -18.83
CA GLN A 253 -10.82 -12.96 -18.26
C GLN A 253 -9.55 -13.62 -17.69
N LEU A 254 -9.60 -14.86 -17.24
CA LEU A 254 -8.47 -15.57 -16.65
C LEU A 254 -7.23 -15.62 -17.57
N PRO A 255 -7.33 -15.93 -18.88
CA PRO A 255 -6.19 -15.87 -19.81
C PRO A 255 -5.60 -14.45 -19.95
N HIS A 256 -6.44 -13.42 -19.91
CA HIS A 256 -6.00 -12.02 -19.96
C HIS A 256 -5.08 -11.72 -18.76
N TYR A 257 -5.55 -11.92 -17.53
CA TYR A 257 -4.75 -11.71 -16.32
C TYR A 257 -3.57 -12.69 -16.21
N THR A 258 -3.68 -13.90 -16.75
CA THR A 258 -2.54 -14.82 -16.85
C THR A 258 -1.42 -14.25 -17.68
N ARG A 259 -1.73 -13.71 -18.86
CA ARG A 259 -0.74 -13.06 -19.75
C ARG A 259 -0.13 -11.84 -19.06
N GLU A 260 -0.95 -11.02 -18.44
CA GLU A 260 -0.55 -9.80 -17.75
C GLU A 260 0.43 -10.11 -16.59
N VAL A 261 0.08 -11.03 -15.71
CA VAL A 261 0.92 -11.45 -14.58
C VAL A 261 2.22 -12.11 -15.06
N LEU A 262 2.19 -12.93 -16.08
CA LEU A 262 3.40 -13.55 -16.63
C LEU A 262 4.33 -12.50 -17.24
N LEU A 263 3.81 -11.50 -17.95
CA LEU A 263 4.60 -10.42 -18.51
C LEU A 263 5.19 -9.53 -17.40
N SER A 264 4.40 -9.16 -16.40
CA SER A 264 4.85 -8.30 -15.30
C SER A 264 5.85 -9.00 -14.38
N MET A 265 5.68 -10.32 -14.14
CA MET A 265 6.60 -11.11 -13.31
C MET A 265 7.89 -11.53 -14.02
N SER A 266 7.91 -11.54 -15.35
CA SER A 266 9.06 -12.00 -16.12
C SER A 266 10.35 -11.21 -15.86
N PRO A 267 10.35 -9.86 -15.71
CA PRO A 267 11.55 -9.10 -15.39
C PRO A 267 12.12 -9.43 -14.00
N ILE A 268 11.25 -9.67 -13.01
CA ILE A 268 11.67 -10.05 -11.66
C ILE A 268 12.32 -11.43 -11.67
N LEU A 269 11.71 -12.39 -12.37
CA LEU A 269 12.29 -13.73 -12.54
C LEU A 269 13.64 -13.65 -13.26
N GLY A 270 13.75 -12.81 -14.29
CA GLY A 270 15.02 -12.53 -14.99
C GLY A 270 16.08 -11.96 -14.05
N ALA A 271 15.72 -10.96 -13.25
CA ALA A 271 16.60 -10.35 -12.25
C ALA A 271 17.04 -11.36 -11.17
N PHE A 272 16.14 -12.22 -10.72
CA PHE A 272 16.45 -13.30 -9.78
C PHE A 272 17.46 -14.30 -10.36
N ILE A 273 17.27 -14.73 -11.62
CA ILE A 273 18.19 -15.64 -12.31
C ILE A 273 19.56 -14.99 -12.46
N VAL A 274 19.62 -13.73 -12.94
CA VAL A 274 20.88 -12.98 -13.09
C VAL A 274 21.59 -12.82 -11.74
N PHE A 275 20.86 -12.46 -10.69
CA PHE A 275 21.40 -12.35 -9.34
C PHE A 275 21.99 -13.68 -8.84
N GLN A 276 21.29 -14.78 -9.05
CA GLN A 276 21.76 -16.10 -8.64
C GLN A 276 23.00 -16.53 -9.44
N LEU A 277 23.05 -16.26 -10.76
CA LEU A 277 24.21 -16.60 -11.60
C LEU A 277 25.47 -15.78 -11.24
N ILE A 278 25.31 -14.52 -10.84
CA ILE A 278 26.43 -13.66 -10.45
C ILE A 278 26.89 -13.92 -9.02
N CYS A 279 25.95 -14.00 -8.09
CA CYS A 279 26.27 -14.02 -6.66
C CYS A 279 26.35 -15.42 -6.06
N HIS A 280 25.78 -16.45 -6.72
CA HIS A 280 25.69 -17.83 -6.22
C HIS A 280 25.23 -17.91 -4.76
N ARG A 281 24.29 -17.03 -4.37
CA ARG A 281 23.88 -16.79 -2.98
C ARG A 281 23.08 -17.93 -2.38
N TYR A 282 22.21 -18.55 -3.19
CA TYR A 282 21.25 -19.54 -2.70
C TYR A 282 21.68 -20.97 -3.06
N HIS A 283 21.61 -21.87 -2.07
CA HIS A 283 21.83 -23.31 -2.27
C HIS A 283 20.62 -23.94 -2.98
N LYS A 284 20.81 -25.12 -3.59
CA LYS A 284 19.77 -25.82 -4.38
C LYS A 284 18.42 -25.93 -3.69
N HIS A 285 18.39 -26.21 -2.38
CA HIS A 285 17.14 -26.33 -1.63
C HIS A 285 16.42 -24.98 -1.45
N GLN A 286 17.17 -23.93 -1.17
CA GLN A 286 16.63 -22.57 -1.05
C GLN A 286 16.14 -22.08 -2.43
N LEU A 287 16.91 -22.33 -3.47
CA LEU A 287 16.54 -21.99 -4.85
C LEU A 287 15.21 -22.64 -5.26
N LEU A 288 15.06 -23.95 -5.01
CA LEU A 288 13.81 -24.66 -5.29
C LEU A 288 12.63 -24.06 -4.49
N LYS A 289 12.84 -23.75 -3.21
CA LYS A 289 11.82 -23.12 -2.37
C LYS A 289 11.39 -21.76 -2.92
N MET A 290 12.34 -20.94 -3.38
CA MET A 290 12.04 -19.64 -3.99
C MET A 290 11.31 -19.78 -5.33
N LEU A 291 11.68 -20.73 -6.19
CA LEU A 291 10.98 -21.00 -7.45
C LEU A 291 9.53 -21.45 -7.20
N ILE A 292 9.30 -22.31 -6.22
CA ILE A 292 7.94 -22.68 -5.79
C ILE A 292 7.21 -21.46 -5.27
N GLY A 293 7.89 -20.56 -4.53
CA GLY A 293 7.35 -19.29 -4.07
C GLY A 293 6.90 -18.41 -5.25
N PHE A 294 7.73 -18.24 -6.26
CA PHE A 294 7.36 -17.51 -7.49
C PHE A 294 6.14 -18.10 -8.19
N LEU A 295 6.07 -19.44 -8.28
CA LEU A 295 4.90 -20.11 -8.85
C LEU A 295 3.62 -19.80 -8.04
N TYR A 296 3.70 -19.86 -6.71
CA TYR A 296 2.58 -19.50 -5.85
C TYR A 296 2.20 -18.02 -5.99
N THR A 297 3.18 -17.12 -6.08
CA THR A 297 2.94 -15.69 -6.34
C THR A 297 2.19 -15.48 -7.66
N ILE A 298 2.62 -16.12 -8.74
CA ILE A 298 2.00 -16.02 -10.06
C ILE A 298 0.56 -16.54 -10.03
N ILE A 299 0.34 -17.76 -9.54
CA ILE A 299 -1.01 -18.35 -9.42
C ILE A 299 -1.89 -17.46 -8.53
N GLY A 300 -1.36 -17.02 -7.39
CA GLY A 300 -2.06 -16.16 -6.45
C GLY A 300 -2.49 -14.84 -7.07
N LEU A 301 -1.61 -14.17 -7.80
CA LEU A 301 -1.90 -12.90 -8.48
C LEU A 301 -2.95 -13.06 -9.60
N ILE A 302 -2.85 -14.12 -10.40
CA ILE A 302 -3.83 -14.39 -11.47
C ILE A 302 -5.24 -14.51 -10.87
N LEU A 303 -5.39 -15.33 -9.84
CA LEU A 303 -6.68 -15.52 -9.17
C LEU A 303 -7.16 -14.24 -8.47
N PHE A 304 -6.25 -13.55 -7.78
CA PHE A 304 -6.54 -12.32 -7.09
C PHE A 304 -7.04 -11.22 -8.04
N LEU A 305 -6.26 -10.92 -9.10
CA LEU A 305 -6.61 -9.88 -10.07
C LEU A 305 -7.91 -10.22 -10.83
N THR A 306 -8.09 -11.48 -11.22
CA THR A 306 -9.36 -11.91 -11.83
C THR A 306 -10.52 -11.68 -10.87
N GLY A 307 -10.37 -12.07 -9.60
CA GLY A 307 -11.42 -11.89 -8.60
C GLY A 307 -11.76 -10.43 -8.34
N VAL A 308 -10.76 -9.58 -8.24
CA VAL A 308 -10.92 -8.16 -7.93
C VAL A 308 -11.49 -7.38 -9.12
N ASN A 309 -10.88 -7.49 -10.28
CA ASN A 309 -11.28 -6.69 -11.44
C ASN A 309 -12.61 -7.14 -12.04
N VAL A 310 -12.90 -8.44 -12.05
CA VAL A 310 -14.15 -8.97 -12.61
C VAL A 310 -15.29 -8.95 -11.60
N GLY A 311 -15.00 -9.15 -10.31
CA GLY A 311 -16.04 -9.23 -9.27
C GLY A 311 -16.22 -7.94 -8.47
N PHE A 312 -15.12 -7.40 -7.90
CA PHE A 312 -15.21 -6.27 -6.95
C PHE A 312 -15.34 -4.91 -7.62
N ALA A 313 -14.54 -4.60 -8.64
CA ALA A 313 -14.51 -3.28 -9.25
C ALA A 313 -15.86 -2.89 -9.90
N PRO A 314 -16.51 -3.76 -10.68
CA PRO A 314 -17.83 -3.45 -11.24
C PRO A 314 -18.90 -3.22 -10.16
N VAL A 315 -18.89 -4.04 -9.11
CA VAL A 315 -19.86 -3.93 -8.01
C VAL A 315 -19.61 -2.67 -7.18
N GLY A 316 -18.33 -2.31 -6.95
CA GLY A 316 -17.97 -1.05 -6.32
C GLY A 316 -18.55 0.15 -7.08
N ASN A 317 -18.38 0.18 -8.39
CA ASN A 317 -18.92 1.25 -9.25
C ASN A 317 -20.45 1.31 -9.21
N LEU A 318 -21.16 0.17 -9.34
CA LEU A 318 -22.62 0.10 -9.29
C LEU A 318 -23.19 0.57 -7.94
N ILE A 319 -22.60 0.13 -6.83
CA ILE A 319 -23.01 0.57 -5.50
C ILE A 319 -22.79 2.07 -5.35
N GLY A 320 -21.62 2.55 -5.79
CA GLY A 320 -21.30 3.96 -5.78
C GLY A 320 -22.33 4.78 -6.58
N ALA A 321 -22.63 4.37 -7.80
CA ALA A 321 -23.60 5.02 -8.65
C ALA A 321 -25.01 5.02 -8.04
N GLY A 322 -25.49 3.86 -7.59
CA GLY A 322 -26.82 3.76 -6.98
C GLY A 322 -26.98 4.54 -5.68
N MET A 323 -25.89 4.73 -4.93
CA MET A 323 -25.89 5.57 -3.73
C MET A 323 -25.64 7.05 -3.98
N GLY A 324 -24.98 7.40 -5.09
CA GLY A 324 -24.66 8.78 -5.44
C GLY A 324 -25.90 9.64 -5.79
N GLU A 325 -27.02 8.98 -6.10
CA GLU A 325 -28.27 9.64 -6.45
C GLU A 325 -29.14 9.98 -5.24
N GLY A 326 -29.82 11.10 -5.29
CA GLY A 326 -30.88 11.51 -4.38
C GLY A 326 -30.43 11.86 -2.95
N SER A 327 -31.35 11.73 -2.00
CA SER A 327 -31.14 12.08 -0.57
C SER A 327 -30.30 11.06 0.19
N VAL A 328 -30.15 9.87 -0.32
CA VAL A 328 -29.44 8.74 0.31
C VAL A 328 -27.90 8.88 0.18
N ARG A 329 -27.44 9.79 -0.69
CA ARG A 329 -25.99 9.99 -0.96
C ARG A 329 -25.12 10.19 0.29
N TRP A 330 -25.67 10.82 1.34
CA TRP A 330 -24.94 11.04 2.59
C TRP A 330 -24.63 9.77 3.38
N LEU A 331 -25.34 8.65 3.10
CA LEU A 331 -25.02 7.34 3.68
C LEU A 331 -23.69 6.78 3.15
N LEU A 332 -23.17 7.28 2.03
CA LEU A 332 -21.83 6.94 1.55
C LEU A 332 -20.74 7.22 2.60
N ILE A 333 -20.91 8.23 3.46
CA ILE A 333 -19.91 8.57 4.48
C ILE A 333 -19.83 7.48 5.56
N PRO A 334 -20.90 7.12 6.30
CA PRO A 334 -20.83 6.05 7.31
C PRO A 334 -20.53 4.68 6.69
N ILE A 335 -20.99 4.40 5.47
CA ILE A 335 -20.63 3.17 4.74
C ILE A 335 -19.15 3.19 4.38
N GLY A 336 -18.62 4.32 3.92
CA GLY A 336 -17.20 4.52 3.69
C GLY A 336 -16.35 4.28 4.93
N VAL A 337 -16.80 4.69 6.12
CA VAL A 337 -16.15 4.38 7.41
C VAL A 337 -16.04 2.87 7.62
N LEU A 338 -17.15 2.14 7.41
CA LEU A 338 -17.17 0.68 7.59
C LEU A 338 -16.27 -0.02 6.57
N ILE A 339 -16.38 0.34 5.30
CA ILE A 339 -15.55 -0.23 4.24
C ILE A 339 -14.07 0.08 4.51
N GLY A 340 -13.71 1.33 4.80
CA GLY A 340 -12.34 1.75 5.09
C GLY A 340 -11.73 1.01 6.28
N TYR A 341 -12.51 0.74 7.32
CA TYR A 341 -12.05 -0.03 8.48
C TYR A 341 -11.67 -1.47 8.12
N TYR A 342 -12.44 -2.13 7.26
CA TYR A 342 -12.19 -3.52 6.89
C TYR A 342 -11.25 -3.68 5.70
N ILE A 343 -11.15 -2.70 4.80
CA ILE A 343 -10.34 -2.79 3.60
C ILE A 343 -8.85 -2.93 3.93
N VAL A 344 -8.37 -2.24 4.95
CA VAL A 344 -6.97 -2.33 5.43
C VAL A 344 -6.62 -3.74 5.89
N LYS A 345 -7.59 -4.44 6.51
CA LYS A 345 -7.39 -5.83 6.95
C LYS A 345 -7.32 -6.80 5.78
N ALA A 346 -7.90 -6.43 4.65
CA ALA A 346 -7.86 -7.21 3.41
C ALA A 346 -6.61 -6.92 2.56
N GLU A 347 -5.79 -5.92 2.93
CA GLU A 347 -4.56 -5.59 2.19
C GLU A 347 -3.41 -6.52 2.58
N PRO A 348 -2.86 -7.33 1.63
CA PRO A 348 -1.76 -8.25 1.91
C PRO A 348 -0.49 -7.53 2.40
N ALA A 349 -0.20 -6.38 1.81
CA ALA A 349 0.99 -5.58 2.13
C ALA A 349 0.95 -5.05 3.58
N VAL A 350 -0.23 -4.68 4.09
CA VAL A 350 -0.43 -4.25 5.48
C VAL A 350 -0.12 -5.38 6.47
N GLN A 351 -0.49 -6.61 6.13
CA GLN A 351 -0.18 -7.78 6.96
C GLN A 351 1.33 -7.95 7.10
N VAL A 352 2.07 -7.86 5.98
CA VAL A 352 3.54 -7.95 5.96
C VAL A 352 4.15 -6.84 6.81
N LEU A 353 3.71 -5.59 6.63
CA LEU A 353 4.20 -4.46 7.41
C LEU A 353 3.96 -4.66 8.93
N ASN A 354 2.76 -5.05 9.33
CA ASN A 354 2.40 -5.22 10.73
C ASN A 354 3.26 -6.29 11.42
N HIS A 355 3.50 -7.43 10.75
CA HIS A 355 4.39 -8.48 11.25
C HIS A 355 5.84 -8.01 11.35
N GLN A 356 6.29 -7.24 10.37
CA GLN A 356 7.65 -6.72 10.37
C GLN A 356 7.86 -5.67 11.47
N VAL A 357 6.90 -4.77 11.68
CA VAL A 357 6.93 -3.80 12.78
C VAL A 357 6.99 -4.51 14.12
N GLU A 358 6.14 -5.52 14.35
CA GLU A 358 6.16 -6.30 15.58
C GLU A 358 7.50 -7.02 15.81
N SER A 359 8.06 -7.62 14.76
CA SER A 359 9.35 -8.33 14.81
C SER A 359 10.52 -7.37 15.11
N ILE A 360 10.62 -6.23 14.38
CA ILE A 360 11.74 -5.28 14.55
C ILE A 360 11.65 -4.55 15.88
N THR A 361 10.46 -4.28 16.38
CA THR A 361 10.23 -3.62 17.68
C THR A 361 10.22 -4.60 18.87
N ASN A 362 10.53 -5.89 18.64
CA ASN A 362 10.47 -6.94 19.65
C ASN A 362 9.13 -6.96 20.42
N GLY A 363 8.02 -6.79 19.71
CA GLY A 363 6.68 -6.80 20.28
C GLY A 363 6.27 -5.49 21.00
N THR A 364 7.14 -4.49 21.07
CA THR A 364 6.83 -3.19 21.69
C THR A 364 5.63 -2.52 20.99
N ILE A 365 5.56 -2.64 19.65
CA ILE A 365 4.40 -2.30 18.85
C ILE A 365 3.78 -3.61 18.39
N SER A 366 2.66 -4.01 19.01
CA SER A 366 2.02 -5.27 18.64
C SER A 366 1.29 -5.17 17.30
N TYR A 367 1.24 -6.28 16.58
CA TYR A 367 0.45 -6.43 15.35
C TYR A 367 -0.98 -5.89 15.51
N LYS A 368 -1.67 -6.22 16.61
CA LYS A 368 -3.04 -5.80 16.86
C LYS A 368 -3.17 -4.27 16.99
N SER A 369 -2.24 -3.64 17.71
CA SER A 369 -2.25 -2.17 17.88
C SER A 369 -2.02 -1.46 16.57
N MET A 370 -1.06 -1.94 15.77
CA MET A 370 -0.76 -1.38 14.45
C MET A 370 -1.95 -1.54 13.49
N ASN A 371 -2.50 -2.75 13.41
CA ASN A 371 -3.65 -3.05 12.55
C ASN A 371 -4.89 -2.24 12.92
N THR A 372 -5.16 -2.02 14.22
CA THR A 372 -6.28 -1.19 14.68
C THR A 372 -6.04 0.29 14.34
N CYS A 373 -4.82 0.79 14.58
CA CYS A 373 -4.44 2.16 14.25
C CYS A 373 -4.65 2.44 12.75
N LEU A 374 -4.16 1.55 11.89
CA LEU A 374 -4.32 1.67 10.44
C LEU A 374 -5.79 1.56 10.02
N SER A 375 -6.56 0.61 10.58
CA SER A 375 -7.97 0.46 10.26
C SER A 375 -8.81 1.70 10.61
N VAL A 376 -8.58 2.30 11.77
CA VAL A 376 -9.28 3.52 12.20
C VAL A 376 -8.88 4.72 11.33
N SER A 377 -7.59 4.86 11.03
CA SER A 377 -7.10 5.98 10.21
C SER A 377 -7.65 5.91 8.77
N VAL A 378 -7.66 4.73 8.17
CA VAL A 378 -8.21 4.56 6.81
C VAL A 378 -9.72 4.69 6.81
N ALA A 379 -10.42 4.25 7.85
CA ALA A 379 -11.86 4.52 8.00
C ALA A 379 -12.16 6.03 7.96
N ALA A 380 -11.38 6.83 8.68
CA ALA A 380 -11.51 8.29 8.66
C ALA A 380 -11.15 8.88 7.29
N ALA A 381 -10.11 8.35 6.63
CA ALA A 381 -9.70 8.77 5.29
C ALA A 381 -10.79 8.51 4.26
N VAL A 382 -11.41 7.33 4.28
CA VAL A 382 -12.49 6.98 3.34
C VAL A 382 -13.73 7.81 3.59
N ALA A 383 -14.08 8.10 4.86
CA ALA A 383 -15.15 9.04 5.18
C ALA A 383 -14.89 10.42 4.57
N LEU A 384 -13.67 10.94 4.72
CA LEU A 384 -13.25 12.22 4.16
C LEU A 384 -13.23 12.19 2.61
N ALA A 385 -12.82 11.07 2.02
CA ALA A 385 -12.86 10.86 0.58
C ALA A 385 -14.31 10.86 0.06
N MET A 386 -15.23 10.18 0.71
CA MET A 386 -16.66 10.18 0.33
C MET A 386 -17.27 11.57 0.52
N LEU A 387 -16.94 12.27 1.60
CA LEU A 387 -17.35 13.66 1.78
C LEU A 387 -16.86 14.54 0.63
N ARG A 388 -15.59 14.39 0.22
CA ARG A 388 -15.00 15.12 -0.89
C ARG A 388 -15.72 14.82 -2.22
N VAL A 389 -15.97 13.54 -2.52
CA VAL A 389 -16.73 13.12 -3.71
C VAL A 389 -18.10 13.78 -3.79
N LEU A 390 -18.79 13.88 -2.66
CA LEU A 390 -20.15 14.47 -2.61
C LEU A 390 -20.17 16.01 -2.63
N THR A 391 -19.09 16.66 -2.21
CA THR A 391 -19.04 18.12 -2.05
C THR A 391 -18.14 18.83 -3.06
N GLY A 392 -17.30 18.10 -3.82
CA GLY A 392 -16.34 18.68 -4.76
C GLY A 392 -15.21 19.47 -4.07
N ILE A 393 -14.90 19.22 -2.81
CA ILE A 393 -13.80 19.90 -2.11
C ILE A 393 -12.49 19.65 -2.83
N ASN A 394 -11.75 20.74 -3.09
CA ASN A 394 -10.45 20.64 -3.76
C ASN A 394 -9.46 19.81 -2.93
N ILE A 395 -8.79 18.86 -3.55
CA ILE A 395 -7.86 17.94 -2.92
C ILE A 395 -6.72 18.65 -2.18
N TYR A 396 -6.28 19.80 -2.64
CA TYR A 396 -5.25 20.63 -1.98
C TYR A 396 -5.63 21.03 -0.56
N CYS A 397 -6.93 21.28 -0.31
CA CYS A 397 -7.42 21.67 1.02
C CYS A 397 -7.20 20.59 2.08
N ILE A 398 -7.01 19.33 1.65
CA ILE A 398 -6.82 18.19 2.54
C ILE A 398 -5.36 17.73 2.52
N ILE A 399 -4.78 17.57 1.33
CA ILE A 399 -3.43 17.00 1.19
C ILE A 399 -2.37 17.93 1.76
N ILE A 400 -2.40 19.24 1.45
CA ILE A 400 -1.36 20.16 1.94
C ILE A 400 -1.35 20.24 3.48
N PRO A 401 -2.48 20.53 4.17
CA PRO A 401 -2.48 20.54 5.62
C PRO A 401 -2.12 19.18 6.24
N GLY A 402 -2.56 18.08 5.61
CA GLY A 402 -2.28 16.72 6.10
C GLY A 402 -0.79 16.37 6.07
N TYR A 403 -0.13 16.57 4.93
CA TYR A 403 1.32 16.34 4.83
C TYR A 403 2.12 17.33 5.66
N LEU A 404 1.70 18.59 5.75
CA LEU A 404 2.34 19.58 6.61
C LEU A 404 2.26 19.14 8.09
N ALA A 405 1.09 18.69 8.54
CA ALA A 405 0.92 18.14 9.88
C ALA A 405 1.83 16.93 10.11
N ALA A 406 1.89 15.98 9.16
CA ALA A 406 2.76 14.81 9.25
C ALA A 406 4.25 15.19 9.32
N LEU A 407 4.70 16.16 8.54
CA LEU A 407 6.09 16.65 8.57
C LEU A 407 6.44 17.40 9.86
N ILE A 408 5.52 18.20 10.39
CA ILE A 408 5.68 18.88 11.68
C ILE A 408 5.78 17.83 12.81
N MET A 409 4.87 16.86 12.83
CA MET A 409 4.86 15.79 13.83
C MET A 409 6.14 14.94 13.80
N ALA A 410 6.74 14.73 12.62
CA ALA A 410 7.99 13.98 12.46
C ALA A 410 9.18 14.59 13.23
N ARG A 411 9.08 15.85 13.71
CA ARG A 411 10.08 16.50 14.57
C ARG A 411 9.96 16.10 16.04
N PHE A 412 8.80 15.62 16.46
CA PHE A 412 8.47 15.34 17.87
C PHE A 412 8.39 13.84 18.15
N VAL A 413 8.37 13.00 17.13
CA VAL A 413 8.18 11.55 17.20
C VAL A 413 9.54 10.85 17.07
N PRO A 414 9.77 9.72 17.77
CA PRO A 414 10.99 8.94 17.59
C PRO A 414 11.18 8.51 16.12
N PRO A 415 12.44 8.53 15.60
CA PRO A 415 12.72 8.29 14.17
C PRO A 415 12.12 6.99 13.61
N ILE A 416 12.08 5.92 14.40
CA ILE A 416 11.48 4.63 13.99
C ILE A 416 9.99 4.78 13.66
N PHE A 417 9.22 5.53 14.46
CA PHE A 417 7.80 5.77 14.20
C PHE A 417 7.58 6.65 12.97
N VAL A 418 8.51 7.57 12.67
CA VAL A 418 8.46 8.35 11.43
C VAL A 418 8.60 7.41 10.22
N GLY A 419 9.56 6.51 10.23
CA GLY A 419 9.75 5.51 9.19
C GLY A 419 8.53 4.62 9.01
N ILE A 420 8.03 4.04 10.10
CA ILE A 420 6.83 3.19 10.10
C ILE A 420 5.61 3.97 9.59
N ALA A 421 5.40 5.21 10.03
CA ALA A 421 4.26 6.02 9.64
C ALA A 421 4.22 6.28 8.13
N PHE A 422 5.34 6.76 7.59
CA PHE A 422 5.42 7.08 6.16
C PHE A 422 5.40 5.84 5.27
N ASP A 423 6.00 4.72 5.69
CA ASP A 423 5.87 3.44 4.99
C ASP A 423 4.42 2.91 5.04
N SER A 424 3.74 3.08 6.19
CA SER A 424 2.34 2.66 6.35
C SER A 424 1.39 3.35 5.37
N GLY A 425 1.65 4.60 5.02
CA GLY A 425 0.86 5.33 4.03
C GLY A 425 0.89 4.67 2.66
N GLY A 426 2.09 4.33 2.17
CA GLY A 426 2.23 3.62 0.91
C GLY A 426 1.59 2.22 0.95
N VAL A 427 1.74 1.52 2.06
CA VAL A 427 1.25 0.14 2.21
C VAL A 427 -0.27 0.05 2.36
N ALA A 428 -0.92 1.03 2.97
CA ALA A 428 -2.36 1.00 3.24
C ALA A 428 -3.23 1.24 2.00
N SER A 429 -2.65 1.77 0.93
CA SER A 429 -3.34 2.14 -0.31
C SER A 429 -3.17 1.10 -1.44
N GLY A 430 -3.23 -0.18 -1.11
CA GLY A 430 -3.00 -1.29 -2.04
C GLY A 430 -4.22 -1.69 -2.90
N PRO A 431 -4.21 -2.96 -3.41
CA PRO A 431 -5.16 -3.45 -4.41
C PRO A 431 -6.63 -3.21 -4.11
N MET A 432 -7.06 -3.42 -2.88
CA MET A 432 -8.48 -3.26 -2.54
C MET A 432 -8.92 -1.79 -2.57
N THR A 433 -7.99 -0.86 -2.34
CA THR A 433 -8.28 0.57 -2.44
C THR A 433 -8.42 1.01 -3.89
N SER A 434 -7.54 0.54 -4.77
CA SER A 434 -7.54 0.89 -6.21
C SER A 434 -8.67 0.20 -7.00
N THR A 435 -9.05 -1.03 -6.61
CA THR A 435 -9.98 -1.86 -7.39
C THR A 435 -11.40 -1.90 -6.84
N PHE A 436 -11.63 -1.47 -5.60
CA PHE A 436 -12.99 -1.40 -5.02
C PHE A 436 -13.36 0.01 -4.56
N LEU A 437 -12.50 0.68 -3.75
CA LEU A 437 -12.84 2.02 -3.25
C LEU A 437 -12.81 3.08 -4.34
N LEU A 438 -11.83 3.07 -5.23
CA LEU A 438 -11.77 4.03 -6.31
C LEU A 438 -12.94 3.86 -7.29
N PRO A 439 -13.31 2.67 -7.78
CA PRO A 439 -14.55 2.46 -8.52
C PRO A 439 -15.82 2.90 -7.78
N LEU A 440 -15.92 2.66 -6.48
CA LEU A 440 -17.04 3.13 -5.65
C LEU A 440 -17.14 4.68 -5.69
N ALA A 441 -15.99 5.35 -5.53
CA ALA A 441 -15.91 6.80 -5.59
C ALA A 441 -16.24 7.36 -6.99
N ILE A 442 -15.77 6.69 -8.04
CA ILE A 442 -16.05 7.03 -9.44
C ILE A 442 -17.55 6.93 -9.71
N GLY A 443 -18.18 5.80 -9.34
CA GLY A 443 -19.62 5.61 -9.49
C GLY A 443 -20.43 6.68 -8.74
N ALA A 444 -20.09 6.94 -7.48
CA ALA A 444 -20.75 7.96 -6.67
C ALA A 444 -20.58 9.37 -7.22
N CYS A 445 -19.38 9.71 -7.70
CA CYS A 445 -19.08 11.00 -8.31
C CYS A 445 -19.88 11.21 -9.61
N SER A 446 -19.86 10.21 -10.48
CA SER A 446 -20.61 10.25 -11.76
C SER A 446 -22.10 10.44 -11.53
N ALA A 447 -22.70 9.70 -10.59
CA ALA A 447 -24.12 9.79 -10.28
C ALA A 447 -24.51 11.09 -9.56
N SER A 448 -23.61 11.68 -8.77
CA SER A 448 -23.83 12.99 -8.13
C SER A 448 -23.63 14.19 -9.06
N GLY A 449 -23.20 13.96 -10.32
CA GLY A 449 -22.93 15.03 -11.30
C GLY A 449 -21.59 15.75 -11.09
N GLY A 450 -20.67 15.16 -10.32
CA GLY A 450 -19.31 15.68 -10.11
C GLY A 450 -18.37 15.37 -11.29
N ASN A 451 -17.19 15.99 -11.26
CA ASN A 451 -16.13 15.68 -12.22
C ASN A 451 -15.29 14.51 -11.70
N VAL A 452 -15.39 13.35 -12.35
CA VAL A 452 -14.70 12.13 -11.92
C VAL A 452 -13.19 12.34 -11.75
N VAL A 453 -12.56 13.07 -12.67
CA VAL A 453 -11.10 13.24 -12.68
C VAL A 453 -10.62 14.11 -11.51
N THR A 454 -11.38 15.16 -11.16
CA THR A 454 -11.01 16.07 -10.07
C THR A 454 -11.54 15.63 -8.73
N ASP A 455 -12.70 14.96 -8.66
CA ASP A 455 -13.45 14.76 -7.42
C ASP A 455 -13.41 13.30 -6.94
N ALA A 456 -13.36 12.30 -7.86
CA ALA A 456 -13.26 10.89 -7.49
C ALA A 456 -11.81 10.45 -7.28
N PHE A 457 -10.89 10.78 -8.21
CA PHE A 457 -9.47 10.50 -7.99
C PHE A 457 -8.93 11.27 -6.76
N GLY A 458 -7.93 10.72 -6.09
CA GLY A 458 -7.40 11.23 -4.83
C GLY A 458 -7.90 10.44 -3.60
N VAL A 459 -8.76 9.44 -3.79
CA VAL A 459 -9.19 8.53 -2.71
C VAL A 459 -8.02 7.72 -2.21
N VAL A 460 -7.19 7.19 -3.11
CA VAL A 460 -5.98 6.42 -2.77
C VAL A 460 -5.00 7.31 -2.01
N ALA A 461 -4.83 8.55 -2.46
CA ALA A 461 -3.98 9.53 -1.79
C ALA A 461 -4.42 9.85 -0.35
N LEU A 462 -5.73 9.97 -0.10
CA LEU A 462 -6.26 10.21 1.25
C LEU A 462 -6.08 8.98 2.14
N VAL A 463 -6.27 7.78 1.61
CA VAL A 463 -5.99 6.52 2.30
C VAL A 463 -4.51 6.41 2.65
N ALA A 464 -3.61 6.85 1.77
CA ALA A 464 -2.18 6.89 2.04
C ALA A 464 -1.78 7.95 3.08
N LEU A 465 -2.46 9.10 3.12
CA LEU A 465 -2.16 10.20 4.03
C LEU A 465 -2.51 9.91 5.50
N ALA A 466 -3.66 9.27 5.75
CA ALA A 466 -4.18 9.10 7.11
C ALA A 466 -3.27 8.25 8.03
N PRO A 467 -2.68 7.14 7.60
CA PRO A 467 -1.70 6.38 8.38
C PRO A 467 -0.48 7.19 8.81
N LEU A 468 -0.01 8.14 7.98
CA LEU A 468 1.12 9.00 8.32
C LEU A 468 0.88 9.77 9.63
N ILE A 469 -0.33 10.26 9.79
CA ILE A 469 -0.72 11.03 10.97
C ILE A 469 -1.00 10.09 12.16
N ALA A 470 -1.79 9.04 11.93
CA ALA A 470 -2.24 8.16 13.00
C ALA A 470 -1.10 7.38 13.66
N VAL A 471 -0.15 6.84 12.89
CA VAL A 471 1.00 6.12 13.43
C VAL A 471 1.95 7.08 14.16
N GLN A 472 2.09 8.33 13.71
CA GLN A 472 2.87 9.34 14.45
C GLN A 472 2.18 9.73 15.76
N ILE A 473 0.85 9.86 15.80
CA ILE A 473 0.10 10.06 17.06
C ILE A 473 0.36 8.89 18.01
N MET A 474 0.31 7.65 17.51
CA MET A 474 0.64 6.47 18.32
C MET A 474 2.07 6.54 18.87
N GLY A 475 3.03 6.99 18.08
CA GLY A 475 4.42 7.22 18.49
C GLY A 475 4.58 8.30 19.56
N LEU A 476 3.82 9.40 19.47
CA LEU A 476 3.79 10.44 20.50
C LEU A 476 3.23 9.91 21.82
N LEU A 477 2.12 9.19 21.77
CA LEU A 477 1.51 8.59 22.96
C LEU A 477 2.46 7.56 23.61
N TYR A 478 3.15 6.77 22.80
CA TYR A 478 4.17 5.85 23.30
C TYR A 478 5.31 6.58 24.02
N ASN A 479 5.82 7.66 23.44
CA ASN A 479 6.92 8.44 24.01
C ASN A 479 6.53 9.08 25.36
N ILE A 480 5.31 9.60 25.45
CA ILE A 480 4.76 10.18 26.70
C ILE A 480 4.64 9.11 27.79
N ARG A 481 4.09 7.94 27.46
CA ARG A 481 3.95 6.82 28.43
C ARG A 481 5.30 6.30 28.90
N SER A 482 6.28 6.15 28.00
CA SER A 482 7.62 5.70 28.35
C SER A 482 8.35 6.69 29.26
N LYS A 483 8.18 8.01 29.07
CA LYS A 483 8.74 9.03 29.97
C LYS A 483 8.10 8.97 31.35
N ASN A 484 6.79 8.83 31.43
CA ASN A 484 6.07 8.76 32.69
C ASN A 484 6.44 7.52 33.51
N GLN A 485 6.65 6.35 32.83
CA GLN A 485 7.11 5.16 33.52
C GLN A 485 8.54 5.30 34.09
N LYS A 486 9.45 5.95 33.36
CA LYS A 486 10.81 6.22 33.85
C LYS A 486 10.81 7.16 35.05
N VAL A 487 9.94 8.17 35.07
CA VAL A 487 9.79 9.07 36.22
C VAL A 487 9.27 8.30 37.45
N HIS A 488 8.27 7.44 37.28
CA HIS A 488 7.74 6.63 38.38
C HIS A 488 8.73 5.59 38.94
N ILE A 489 9.59 5.04 38.10
CA ILE A 489 10.65 4.10 38.53
C ILE A 489 11.71 4.88 39.30
N SER A 490 12.14 6.03 38.80
CA SER A 490 13.11 6.90 39.48
C SER A 490 12.59 7.43 40.81
N GLU A 491 11.30 7.79 40.93
CA GLU A 491 10.67 8.20 42.18
C GLU A 491 10.57 7.03 43.18
N LYS A 492 10.39 5.80 42.72
CA LYS A 492 10.38 4.60 43.58
C LYS A 492 11.76 4.24 44.07
N GLU A 493 12.78 4.30 43.21
CA GLU A 493 14.18 4.04 43.60
C GLU A 493 14.68 5.09 44.61
N THR A 494 14.31 6.38 44.46
CA THR A 494 14.67 7.40 45.44
C THR A 494 13.93 7.24 46.79
N HIS A 495 12.71 6.69 46.78
CA HIS A 495 11.95 6.43 48.03
C HIS A 495 12.42 5.17 48.76
N ASP A 496 12.90 4.15 48.02
CA ASP A 496 13.47 2.95 48.61
C ASP A 496 14.88 3.24 49.22
N ASP A 497 15.72 4.07 48.55
CA ASP A 497 17.02 4.50 49.10
C ASP A 497 16.87 5.39 50.37
N ASP A 498 15.84 6.23 50.43
CA ASP A 498 15.56 7.07 51.65
C ASP A 498 15.08 6.17 52.83
N ASN A 499 14.39 5.07 52.58
CA ASN A 499 13.96 4.14 53.62
C ASN A 499 15.10 3.25 54.15
N ASP A 500 16.05 2.85 53.31
CA ASP A 500 17.24 2.05 53.70
C ASP A 500 18.22 2.88 54.55
N ILE A 501 18.24 4.21 54.42
CA ILE A 501 19.10 5.10 55.26
C ILE A 501 18.52 5.28 56.68
N LEU A 502 17.21 5.13 56.86
CA LEU A 502 16.58 5.28 58.20
C LEU A 502 16.69 4.01 59.06
N GLU A 503 16.95 2.82 58.50
CA GLU A 503 17.16 1.59 59.29
C GLU A 503 18.60 1.41 59.83
N LEU A 504 19.57 2.25 59.43
CA LEU A 504 20.97 2.20 59.89
C LEU A 504 21.31 3.13 61.07
N GLU A 505 20.36 3.92 61.55
CA GLU A 505 20.58 4.83 62.70
C GLU A 505 20.00 4.33 64.05
N GLU A 506 19.46 3.09 64.14
CA GLU A 506 18.89 2.51 65.38
C GLU A 506 19.62 1.29 65.95
N ASP A 507 20.96 1.15 65.74
CA ASP A 507 21.79 0.15 66.50
C ASP A 507 22.97 0.77 67.22
#